data_721c7926ddb79fbf81d94780f8624add
#
_entry.id   721c7926ddb79fbf81d94780f8624add
#
_cell.length_a   1.000
_cell.length_b   1.000
_cell.length_c   1.000
_cell.angle_alpha   90.00
_cell.angle_beta   90.00
_cell.angle_gamma   90.00
#
_symmetry.space_group_name_H-M   'P 1'
#
loop_
_entity.id
_entity.type
_entity.pdbx_description
1 polymer ?
#
loop_
_entity_poly.entity_id
_entity_poly.type
_entity_poly.pdbx_seq_one_letter_code
_entity_poly.pdbx_strand_id
1 'polypeptide(L)'
;MTTSNALPPLSYKNAGVDIDAGDALVERIKPLARKTAREGVLAGIGGFGALFEVPKRYKEPVLVSGTDGVGTKLKLAFEWNMHDTVGIDLVAMSVNDVLVQGAEPLFFLDYFACGKLDVDTAAAVIGGIAAGCEQSGCALIGGETAEMPGMYPAGEYDLAGFCVGAVEKSKILTGADVKPGDVVLGLASSGVHSNGFSLVRKCIERAGDSAPGTLDGQPFRQAIMAPTRLYVKNVLAALAQHPIKALAHITGGGLLENIPRVLPEGTAAHLVKGSWPKSELFAWLQATAGIDDIEMNRTFNNGIGMVLVMDAANAVACAASLRASGEQVYCIGAIAERGADAAVLVR
;
A
#
# COMPACT_ATOMS: atom_id res chain seq x y z
N MET A 1 40.42 27.42 -46.21
CA MET A 1 39.29 27.70 -45.36
C MET A 1 39.01 26.45 -44.51
N THR A 2 39.56 26.43 -43.28
CA THR A 2 39.34 25.33 -42.35
C THR A 2 38.02 25.57 -41.65
N THR A 3 36.99 24.80 -42.05
CA THR A 3 35.73 24.76 -41.29
C THR A 3 36.03 24.20 -39.94
N SER A 4 35.98 25.07 -38.94
CA SER A 4 36.03 24.67 -37.54
C SER A 4 34.80 23.77 -37.26
N ASN A 5 35.05 22.45 -37.12
CA ASN A 5 34.04 21.48 -36.68
C ASN A 5 33.88 21.66 -35.15
N ALA A 6 33.41 22.81 -34.72
CA ALA A 6 33.07 23.02 -33.31
C ALA A 6 31.88 22.10 -32.98
N LEU A 7 32.07 21.22 -32.00
CA LEU A 7 30.94 20.42 -31.46
C LEU A 7 29.85 21.36 -30.97
N PRO A 8 28.60 21.03 -31.17
CA PRO A 8 27.49 21.84 -30.65
C PRO A 8 27.61 21.98 -29.12
N PRO A 9 27.19 23.12 -28.55
CA PRO A 9 27.25 23.33 -27.10
C PRO A 9 26.38 22.28 -26.40
N LEU A 10 26.89 21.73 -25.29
CA LEU A 10 26.13 20.85 -24.44
C LEU A 10 25.07 21.66 -23.67
N SER A 11 23.86 21.12 -23.59
CA SER A 11 22.78 21.64 -22.75
C SER A 11 22.27 20.54 -21.80
N TYR A 12 21.58 20.94 -20.73
CA TYR A 12 21.00 19.98 -19.79
C TYR A 12 19.98 19.08 -20.49
N LYS A 13 19.19 19.65 -21.40
CA LYS A 13 18.25 18.89 -22.28
C LYS A 13 18.97 17.88 -23.17
N ASN A 14 20.14 18.27 -23.75
CA ASN A 14 20.93 17.35 -24.57
C ASN A 14 21.62 16.25 -23.72
N ALA A 15 21.79 16.50 -22.43
CA ALA A 15 22.27 15.53 -21.45
C ALA A 15 21.15 14.58 -20.95
N GLY A 16 19.89 14.81 -21.35
CA GLY A 16 18.76 13.92 -21.06
C GLY A 16 17.80 14.41 -19.96
N VAL A 17 17.96 15.66 -19.46
CA VAL A 17 17.07 16.25 -18.44
C VAL A 17 16.35 17.45 -19.04
N ASP A 18 14.99 17.37 -19.07
CA ASP A 18 14.13 18.40 -19.64
C ASP A 18 13.39 19.20 -18.55
N ILE A 19 13.94 20.36 -18.16
CA ILE A 19 13.36 21.25 -17.14
C ILE A 19 11.93 21.68 -17.53
N ASP A 20 11.68 21.97 -18.82
CA ASP A 20 10.36 22.42 -19.29
C ASP A 20 9.31 21.32 -19.11
N ALA A 21 9.69 20.05 -19.29
CA ALA A 21 8.82 18.90 -19.01
C ALA A 21 8.50 18.78 -17.52
N GLY A 22 9.50 18.99 -16.65
CA GLY A 22 9.31 19.05 -15.20
C GLY A 22 8.32 20.13 -14.77
N ASP A 23 8.49 21.36 -15.29
CA ASP A 23 7.59 22.47 -15.00
C ASP A 23 6.16 22.21 -15.51
N ALA A 24 6.03 21.63 -16.70
CA ALA A 24 4.72 21.23 -17.25
C ALA A 24 4.03 20.18 -16.36
N LEU A 25 4.76 19.20 -15.85
CA LEU A 25 4.23 18.20 -14.90
C LEU A 25 3.75 18.89 -13.62
N VAL A 26 4.56 19.77 -13.02
CA VAL A 26 4.19 20.49 -11.76
C VAL A 26 2.88 21.24 -11.96
N GLU A 27 2.71 21.99 -13.05
CA GLU A 27 1.44 22.70 -13.33
C GLU A 27 0.25 21.73 -13.45
N ARG A 28 0.45 20.57 -14.03
CA ARG A 28 -0.59 19.56 -14.23
C ARG A 28 -1.01 18.86 -12.95
N ILE A 29 -0.09 18.65 -12.00
CA ILE A 29 -0.37 17.95 -10.75
C ILE A 29 -0.88 18.87 -9.61
N LYS A 30 -0.62 20.18 -9.67
CA LYS A 30 -1.12 21.15 -8.66
C LYS A 30 -2.62 21.03 -8.38
N PRO A 31 -3.52 20.91 -9.38
CA PRO A 31 -4.94 20.72 -9.12
C PRO A 31 -5.27 19.39 -8.43
N LEU A 32 -4.50 18.33 -8.73
CA LEU A 32 -4.68 17.01 -8.13
C LEU A 32 -4.31 17.03 -6.65
N ALA A 33 -3.17 17.62 -6.31
CA ALA A 33 -2.74 17.78 -4.93
C ALA A 33 -3.70 18.67 -4.11
N ARG A 34 -4.24 19.74 -4.70
CA ARG A 34 -5.23 20.61 -4.03
C ARG A 34 -6.50 19.86 -3.62
N LYS A 35 -6.94 18.84 -4.36
CA LYS A 35 -8.11 18.02 -3.98
C LYS A 35 -7.90 17.24 -2.68
N THR A 36 -6.66 16.94 -2.35
CA THR A 36 -6.31 16.22 -1.11
C THR A 36 -6.15 17.14 0.10
N ALA A 37 -6.28 18.47 -0.10
CA ALA A 37 -6.05 19.45 0.96
C ALA A 37 -6.98 19.20 2.16
N ARG A 38 -6.40 19.32 3.35
CA ARG A 38 -7.11 19.15 4.62
C ARG A 38 -6.62 20.19 5.64
N GLU A 39 -7.27 20.23 6.79
CA GLU A 39 -6.81 21.01 7.94
C GLU A 39 -5.36 20.65 8.30
N GLY A 40 -4.52 21.64 8.51
CA GLY A 40 -3.10 21.50 8.81
C GLY A 40 -2.17 21.80 7.63
N VAL A 41 -2.63 21.75 6.39
CA VAL A 41 -1.82 22.14 5.23
C VAL A 41 -1.65 23.66 5.21
N LEU A 42 -0.41 24.15 5.36
CA LEU A 42 -0.10 25.60 5.41
C LEU A 42 0.41 26.14 4.08
N ALA A 43 0.92 25.30 3.19
CA ALA A 43 1.42 25.69 1.87
C ALA A 43 1.10 24.62 0.81
N GLY A 44 0.93 25.04 -0.44
CA GLY A 44 0.77 24.14 -1.58
C GLY A 44 2.11 23.67 -2.16
N ILE A 45 2.04 22.85 -3.21
CA ILE A 45 3.21 22.37 -3.98
C ILE A 45 3.90 23.55 -4.68
N GLY A 46 5.25 23.56 -4.66
CA GLY A 46 6.11 24.52 -5.37
C GLY A 46 7.10 25.26 -4.48
N GLY A 47 7.13 24.98 -3.18
CA GLY A 47 8.16 25.46 -2.24
C GLY A 47 9.28 24.44 -2.07
N PHE A 48 10.35 24.81 -1.33
CA PHE A 48 11.43 23.89 -0.99
C PHE A 48 11.01 22.79 -0.02
N GLY A 49 10.02 23.04 0.81
CA GLY A 49 9.51 22.08 1.78
C GLY A 49 8.03 22.29 2.03
N ALA A 50 7.37 21.22 2.42
CA ALA A 50 5.97 21.24 2.79
C ALA A 50 5.80 21.62 4.27
N LEU A 51 4.78 22.40 4.57
CA LEU A 51 4.45 22.81 5.93
C LEU A 51 3.11 22.23 6.34
N PHE A 52 3.09 21.56 7.49
CA PHE A 52 1.88 20.96 8.04
C PHE A 52 1.79 21.26 9.55
N GLU A 53 0.67 21.83 9.99
CA GLU A 53 0.38 22.06 11.40
C GLU A 53 -0.26 20.80 12.00
N VAL A 54 0.33 20.27 13.08
CA VAL A 54 -0.25 19.12 13.80
C VAL A 54 -1.60 19.54 14.40
N PRO A 55 -2.69 18.78 14.16
CA PRO A 55 -4.02 19.16 14.64
C PRO A 55 -4.09 19.33 16.16
N LYS A 56 -4.72 20.41 16.61
CA LYS A 56 -4.81 20.80 18.04
C LYS A 56 -5.66 19.85 18.90
N ARG A 57 -6.35 18.89 18.29
CA ARG A 57 -7.13 17.86 19.01
C ARG A 57 -6.28 16.85 19.76
N TYR A 58 -5.00 16.71 19.39
CA TYR A 58 -4.06 15.87 20.12
C TYR A 58 -3.52 16.63 21.34
N LYS A 59 -3.48 15.97 22.50
CA LYS A 59 -2.89 16.52 23.72
C LYS A 59 -1.40 16.19 23.81
N GLU A 60 -1.05 14.94 23.53
CA GLU A 60 0.32 14.44 23.47
C GLU A 60 0.53 13.70 22.12
N PRO A 61 0.64 14.44 20.99
CA PRO A 61 0.77 13.83 19.68
C PRO A 61 2.10 13.06 19.56
N VAL A 62 2.03 11.83 19.05
CA VAL A 62 3.19 11.09 18.59
C VAL A 62 3.10 10.97 17.08
N LEU A 63 4.17 11.38 16.39
CA LEU A 63 4.26 11.24 14.95
C LEU A 63 4.65 9.80 14.59
N VAL A 64 3.97 9.28 13.59
CA VAL A 64 4.23 7.97 13.00
C VAL A 64 4.57 8.16 11.54
N SER A 65 5.66 7.59 11.08
CA SER A 65 6.08 7.70 9.69
C SER A 65 6.32 6.33 9.09
N GLY A 66 6.00 6.18 7.81
CA GLY A 66 6.26 5.00 7.02
C GLY A 66 6.73 5.41 5.62
N THR A 67 7.61 4.60 5.04
CA THR A 67 8.05 4.74 3.65
C THR A 67 7.97 3.39 2.97
N ASP A 68 7.49 3.38 1.74
CA ASP A 68 7.40 2.16 0.94
C ASP A 68 7.45 2.50 -0.56
N GLY A 69 7.58 1.48 -1.38
CA GLY A 69 7.51 1.54 -2.84
C GLY A 69 6.36 0.69 -3.38
N VAL A 70 6.28 0.58 -4.70
CA VAL A 70 5.33 -0.32 -5.38
C VAL A 70 6.00 -1.66 -5.74
N GLY A 71 7.30 -1.64 -5.95
CA GLY A 71 8.08 -2.82 -6.27
C GLY A 71 7.85 -3.34 -7.70
N THR A 72 8.03 -4.65 -7.90
CA THR A 72 8.05 -5.25 -9.24
C THR A 72 6.69 -5.35 -9.94
N LYS A 73 5.59 -4.91 -9.30
CA LYS A 73 4.30 -4.63 -9.93
C LYS A 73 4.46 -3.60 -11.05
N LEU A 74 5.37 -2.64 -10.89
CA LEU A 74 5.68 -1.62 -11.90
C LEU A 74 6.10 -2.24 -13.26
N LYS A 75 6.77 -3.39 -13.26
CA LYS A 75 7.14 -4.06 -14.53
C LYS A 75 5.92 -4.44 -15.36
N LEU A 76 4.83 -4.85 -14.72
CA LEU A 76 3.56 -5.13 -15.40
C LEU A 76 2.86 -3.83 -15.80
N ALA A 77 2.97 -2.77 -14.99
CA ALA A 77 2.45 -1.45 -15.35
C ALA A 77 3.10 -0.94 -16.65
N PHE A 78 4.41 -1.11 -16.81
CA PHE A 78 5.12 -0.74 -18.04
C PHE A 78 4.68 -1.61 -19.22
N GLU A 79 4.67 -2.93 -19.04
CA GLU A 79 4.33 -3.90 -20.10
C GLU A 79 2.90 -3.73 -20.62
N TRP A 80 1.96 -3.46 -19.70
CA TRP A 80 0.53 -3.40 -20.01
C TRP A 80 0.01 -1.96 -20.19
N ASN A 81 0.87 -0.97 -20.02
CA ASN A 81 0.54 0.46 -20.05
C ASN A 81 -0.60 0.80 -19.08
N MET A 82 -0.46 0.37 -17.80
CA MET A 82 -1.44 0.55 -16.73
C MET A 82 -0.79 1.34 -15.59
N HIS A 83 -0.82 2.67 -15.68
CA HIS A 83 -0.10 3.57 -14.79
C HIS A 83 -0.99 4.27 -13.74
N ASP A 84 -2.29 4.30 -13.96
CA ASP A 84 -3.26 5.08 -13.20
C ASP A 84 -3.54 4.56 -11.78
N THR A 85 -3.29 3.27 -11.53
CA THR A 85 -3.58 2.64 -10.24
C THR A 85 -2.36 2.45 -9.34
N VAL A 86 -1.15 2.43 -9.90
CA VAL A 86 0.08 2.16 -9.12
C VAL A 86 0.39 3.26 -8.09
N GLY A 87 -0.10 4.48 -8.33
CA GLY A 87 -0.03 5.56 -7.34
C GLY A 87 -0.91 5.29 -6.11
N ILE A 88 -2.07 4.63 -6.29
CA ILE A 88 -2.91 4.18 -5.18
C ILE A 88 -2.17 3.12 -4.35
N ASP A 89 -1.49 2.18 -5.03
CA ASP A 89 -0.65 1.18 -4.36
C ASP A 89 0.41 1.85 -3.48
N LEU A 90 1.13 2.84 -4.01
CA LEU A 90 2.17 3.54 -3.28
C LEU A 90 1.66 4.18 -1.99
N VAL A 91 0.52 4.88 -2.09
CA VAL A 91 -0.11 5.51 -0.91
C VAL A 91 -0.57 4.44 0.07
N ALA A 92 -1.28 3.41 -0.41
CA ALA A 92 -1.86 2.38 0.45
C ALA A 92 -0.81 1.63 1.26
N MET A 93 0.34 1.30 0.65
CA MET A 93 1.44 0.62 1.36
C MET A 93 1.91 1.44 2.55
N SER A 94 2.09 2.75 2.39
CA SER A 94 2.57 3.63 3.46
C SER A 94 1.49 4.00 4.49
N VAL A 95 0.26 4.34 4.05
CA VAL A 95 -0.77 4.82 4.99
C VAL A 95 -1.38 3.69 5.82
N ASN A 96 -1.45 2.46 5.28
CA ASN A 96 -1.90 1.30 6.05
C ASN A 96 -0.88 0.93 7.14
N ASP A 97 0.42 1.10 6.89
CA ASP A 97 1.47 0.89 7.90
C ASP A 97 1.43 1.94 9.02
N VAL A 98 1.10 3.20 8.68
CA VAL A 98 0.84 4.24 9.66
C VAL A 98 -0.41 3.91 10.50
N LEU A 99 -1.46 3.43 9.82
CA LEU A 99 -2.74 3.06 10.45
C LEU A 99 -2.58 1.97 11.51
N VAL A 100 -1.73 0.95 11.29
CA VAL A 100 -1.60 -0.18 12.23
C VAL A 100 -1.03 0.21 13.60
N GLN A 101 -0.43 1.41 13.70
CA GLN A 101 -0.04 2.01 14.97
C GLN A 101 -1.19 2.77 15.67
N GLY A 102 -2.41 2.76 15.10
CA GLY A 102 -3.53 3.58 15.55
C GLY A 102 -3.46 5.04 15.10
N ALA A 103 -2.52 5.36 14.20
CA ALA A 103 -2.28 6.72 13.74
C ALA A 103 -3.16 7.09 12.55
N GLU A 104 -3.59 8.36 12.52
CA GLU A 104 -4.23 8.98 11.37
C GLU A 104 -3.16 9.49 10.41
N PRO A 105 -3.11 9.06 9.14
CA PRO A 105 -2.25 9.66 8.13
C PRO A 105 -2.60 11.14 7.94
N LEU A 106 -1.61 12.01 8.04
CA LEU A 106 -1.78 13.45 7.92
C LEU A 106 -1.39 13.97 6.55
N PHE A 107 -0.19 13.61 6.11
CA PHE A 107 0.33 14.03 4.81
C PHE A 107 1.23 12.98 4.17
N PHE A 108 1.38 13.11 2.87
CA PHE A 108 2.13 12.22 2.01
C PHE A 108 3.08 13.02 1.11
N LEU A 109 4.24 12.44 0.85
CA LEU A 109 5.23 12.89 -0.12
C LEU A 109 5.58 11.73 -1.03
N ASP A 110 5.83 11.99 -2.31
CA ASP A 110 6.28 10.97 -3.26
C ASP A 110 7.65 11.31 -3.87
N TYR A 111 8.33 10.28 -4.32
CA TYR A 111 9.52 10.39 -5.15
C TYR A 111 9.28 9.58 -6.44
N PHE A 112 9.25 10.28 -7.56
CA PHE A 112 9.11 9.70 -8.89
C PHE A 112 10.45 9.81 -9.60
N ALA A 113 11.13 8.69 -9.84
CA ALA A 113 12.42 8.63 -10.51
C ALA A 113 12.30 7.90 -11.84
N CYS A 114 12.80 8.49 -12.93
CA CYS A 114 12.70 7.91 -14.27
C CYS A 114 13.98 8.14 -15.08
N GLY A 115 14.13 7.39 -16.17
CA GLY A 115 15.24 7.61 -17.11
C GLY A 115 15.02 8.83 -17.99
N LYS A 116 13.76 9.02 -18.43
CA LYS A 116 13.28 10.17 -19.18
C LYS A 116 11.83 10.44 -18.79
N LEU A 117 11.51 11.68 -18.51
CA LEU A 117 10.17 12.08 -18.10
C LEU A 117 9.19 12.04 -19.27
N ASP A 118 8.16 11.21 -19.13
CA ASP A 118 6.92 11.29 -19.91
C ASP A 118 5.85 11.93 -19.04
N VAL A 119 5.43 13.13 -19.40
CA VAL A 119 4.52 13.96 -18.59
C VAL A 119 3.15 13.31 -18.44
N ASP A 120 2.66 12.58 -19.44
CA ASP A 120 1.34 11.94 -19.40
C ASP A 120 1.36 10.74 -18.42
N THR A 121 2.38 9.89 -18.53
CA THR A 121 2.59 8.76 -17.62
C THR A 121 2.79 9.23 -16.18
N ALA A 122 3.65 10.22 -15.95
CA ALA A 122 3.90 10.75 -14.61
C ALA A 122 2.62 11.37 -14.01
N ALA A 123 1.86 12.14 -14.81
CA ALA A 123 0.59 12.71 -14.36
C ALA A 123 -0.46 11.63 -14.03
N ALA A 124 -0.50 10.51 -14.76
CA ALA A 124 -1.38 9.40 -14.45
C ALA A 124 -1.00 8.74 -13.12
N VAL A 125 0.29 8.48 -12.89
CA VAL A 125 0.80 7.94 -11.62
C VAL A 125 0.48 8.86 -10.45
N ILE A 126 0.80 10.17 -10.57
CA ILE A 126 0.55 11.15 -9.51
C ILE A 126 -0.96 11.37 -9.31
N GLY A 127 -1.76 11.21 -10.36
CA GLY A 127 -3.22 11.15 -10.27
C GLY A 127 -3.69 10.00 -9.37
N GLY A 128 -3.08 8.82 -9.51
CA GLY A 128 -3.31 7.68 -8.62
C GLY A 128 -2.87 7.96 -7.18
N ILE A 129 -1.72 8.62 -6.98
CA ILE A 129 -1.25 9.05 -5.65
C ILE A 129 -2.28 10.02 -5.01
N ALA A 130 -2.73 11.02 -5.75
CA ALA A 130 -3.74 11.95 -5.24
C ALA A 130 -5.06 11.24 -4.89
N ALA A 131 -5.52 10.30 -5.72
CA ALA A 131 -6.70 9.49 -5.45
C ALA A 131 -6.55 8.63 -4.18
N GLY A 132 -5.38 8.01 -3.97
CA GLY A 132 -5.07 7.27 -2.74
C GLY A 132 -5.04 8.16 -1.50
N CYS A 133 -4.47 9.37 -1.62
CA CYS A 133 -4.45 10.37 -0.56
C CYS A 133 -5.87 10.83 -0.20
N GLU A 134 -6.70 11.13 -1.19
CA GLU A 134 -8.11 11.53 -0.99
C GLU A 134 -8.91 10.42 -0.30
N GLN A 135 -8.76 9.16 -0.77
CA GLN A 135 -9.42 8.00 -0.16
C GLN A 135 -8.99 7.78 1.29
N SER A 136 -7.73 7.96 1.63
CA SER A 136 -7.21 7.81 3.00
C SER A 136 -7.44 9.04 3.89
N GLY A 137 -7.81 10.19 3.30
CA GLY A 137 -7.93 11.46 4.03
C GLY A 137 -6.58 12.10 4.36
N CYS A 138 -5.53 11.74 3.64
CA CYS A 138 -4.17 12.24 3.75
C CYS A 138 -3.92 13.33 2.72
N ALA A 139 -3.14 14.36 3.02
CA ALA A 139 -2.83 15.42 2.06
C ALA A 139 -1.55 15.11 1.26
N LEU A 140 -1.62 15.16 -0.06
CA LEU A 140 -0.44 15.19 -0.91
C LEU A 140 0.13 16.61 -0.89
N ILE A 141 1.22 16.83 -0.15
CA ILE A 141 1.73 18.20 0.11
C ILE A 141 3.05 18.49 -0.59
N GLY A 142 3.70 17.51 -1.18
CA GLY A 142 4.97 17.65 -1.87
C GLY A 142 5.42 16.35 -2.48
N GLY A 143 6.59 16.39 -3.07
CA GLY A 143 7.24 15.25 -3.72
C GLY A 143 8.43 15.72 -4.54
N GLU A 144 9.07 14.80 -5.23
CA GLU A 144 10.19 15.04 -6.13
C GLU A 144 10.01 14.25 -7.43
N THR A 145 10.32 14.87 -8.55
CA THR A 145 10.40 14.19 -9.85
C THR A 145 11.83 14.31 -10.37
N ALA A 146 12.51 13.17 -10.53
CA ALA A 146 13.91 13.13 -10.94
C ALA A 146 14.06 12.42 -12.29
N GLU A 147 14.59 13.13 -13.29
CA GLU A 147 15.14 12.50 -14.49
C GLU A 147 16.58 12.07 -14.24
N MET A 148 16.83 10.78 -14.38
CA MET A 148 18.16 10.16 -14.15
C MET A 148 18.57 9.33 -15.38
N PRO A 149 19.01 9.98 -16.45
CA PRO A 149 19.41 9.31 -17.69
C PRO A 149 20.52 8.28 -17.42
N GLY A 150 20.32 7.05 -17.91
CA GLY A 150 21.28 5.96 -17.74
C GLY A 150 21.12 5.16 -16.43
N MET A 151 20.34 5.62 -15.45
CA MET A 151 19.98 4.83 -14.26
C MET A 151 18.73 3.98 -14.48
N TYR A 152 17.73 4.53 -15.17
CA TYR A 152 16.52 3.79 -15.54
C TYR A 152 16.42 3.67 -17.07
N PRO A 153 15.93 2.54 -17.59
CA PRO A 153 15.59 2.41 -19.00
C PRO A 153 14.52 3.42 -19.41
N ALA A 154 14.49 3.74 -20.72
CA ALA A 154 13.43 4.60 -21.26
C ALA A 154 12.05 3.96 -21.06
N GLY A 155 11.08 4.75 -20.57
CA GLY A 155 9.71 4.28 -20.25
C GLY A 155 9.57 3.58 -18.91
N GLU A 156 10.65 3.39 -18.16
CA GLU A 156 10.60 2.86 -16.80
C GLU A 156 10.80 3.96 -15.76
N TYR A 157 10.16 3.78 -14.60
CA TYR A 157 10.27 4.64 -13.43
C TYR A 157 10.25 3.82 -12.14
N ASP A 158 10.71 4.41 -11.06
CA ASP A 158 10.55 3.88 -9.71
C ASP A 158 9.81 4.88 -8.83
N LEU A 159 9.15 4.37 -7.80
CA LEU A 159 8.30 5.14 -6.90
C LEU A 159 8.68 4.87 -5.45
N ALA A 160 8.84 5.92 -4.68
CA ALA A 160 8.89 5.84 -3.24
C ALA A 160 7.87 6.80 -2.62
N GLY A 161 7.15 6.34 -1.61
CA GLY A 161 6.19 7.13 -0.86
C GLY A 161 6.64 7.30 0.57
N PHE A 162 6.31 8.45 1.14
CA PHE A 162 6.58 8.78 2.53
C PHE A 162 5.33 9.37 3.17
N CYS A 163 4.78 8.66 4.15
CA CYS A 163 3.62 9.10 4.91
C CYS A 163 4.00 9.51 6.33
N VAL A 164 3.43 10.61 6.79
CA VAL A 164 3.49 11.00 8.21
C VAL A 164 2.07 11.08 8.75
N GLY A 165 1.85 10.41 9.85
CA GLY A 165 0.62 10.44 10.62
C GLY A 165 0.84 10.86 12.06
N ALA A 166 -0.24 10.95 12.81
CA ALA A 166 -0.19 11.23 14.24
C ALA A 166 -1.18 10.34 15.00
N VAL A 167 -0.82 10.02 16.22
CA VAL A 167 -1.65 9.30 17.18
C VAL A 167 -1.52 9.98 18.55
N GLU A 168 -2.59 9.99 19.33
CA GLU A 168 -2.50 10.36 20.75
C GLU A 168 -1.65 9.32 21.49
N LYS A 169 -0.66 9.73 22.27
CA LYS A 169 0.31 8.85 22.94
C LYS A 169 -0.36 7.69 23.70
N SER A 170 -1.48 7.97 24.37
CA SER A 170 -2.26 6.97 25.11
C SER A 170 -3.07 6.02 24.26
N LYS A 171 -3.11 6.22 22.93
CA LYS A 171 -3.87 5.42 21.96
C LYS A 171 -2.99 4.65 20.98
N ILE A 172 -1.68 4.63 21.20
CA ILE A 172 -0.76 3.86 20.35
C ILE A 172 -1.11 2.38 20.48
N LEU A 173 -1.32 1.73 19.33
CA LEU A 173 -1.57 0.28 19.30
C LEU A 173 -0.23 -0.45 19.30
N THR A 174 0.05 -1.13 20.39
CA THR A 174 1.30 -1.91 20.57
C THR A 174 1.09 -3.42 20.51
N GLY A 175 -0.18 -3.87 20.57
CA GLY A 175 -0.51 -5.28 20.70
C GLY A 175 -0.26 -5.87 22.11
N ALA A 176 0.26 -5.09 23.06
CA ALA A 176 0.65 -5.60 24.39
C ALA A 176 -0.51 -6.23 25.19
N ASP A 177 -1.75 -5.79 24.92
CA ASP A 177 -2.97 -6.29 25.60
C ASP A 177 -3.60 -7.51 24.90
N VAL A 178 -3.00 -8.00 23.81
CA VAL A 178 -3.45 -9.21 23.12
C VAL A 178 -3.20 -10.43 24.01
N LYS A 179 -4.20 -11.31 24.13
CA LYS A 179 -4.15 -12.47 25.02
C LYS A 179 -4.89 -13.68 24.43
N PRO A 180 -4.63 -14.88 24.89
CA PRO A 180 -5.41 -16.06 24.53
C PRO A 180 -6.91 -15.86 24.74
N GLY A 181 -7.73 -16.29 23.76
CA GLY A 181 -9.16 -16.08 23.70
C GLY A 181 -9.60 -14.82 22.91
N ASP A 182 -8.68 -13.94 22.55
CA ASP A 182 -8.98 -12.84 21.64
C ASP A 182 -9.31 -13.38 20.24
N VAL A 183 -10.21 -12.69 19.54
CA VAL A 183 -10.64 -13.04 18.19
C VAL A 183 -9.78 -12.30 17.15
N VAL A 184 -9.48 -13.00 16.06
CA VAL A 184 -8.80 -12.47 14.89
C VAL A 184 -9.82 -12.21 13.78
N LEU A 185 -10.05 -10.95 13.44
CA LEU A 185 -10.84 -10.53 12.30
C LEU A 185 -9.92 -10.23 11.12
N GLY A 186 -10.32 -10.64 9.91
CA GLY A 186 -9.64 -10.33 8.67
C GLY A 186 -10.51 -9.44 7.79
N LEU A 187 -9.94 -8.39 7.22
CA LEU A 187 -10.56 -7.57 6.18
C LEU A 187 -10.07 -8.03 4.81
N ALA A 188 -11.01 -8.20 3.88
CA ALA A 188 -10.67 -8.64 2.53
C ALA A 188 -9.65 -7.74 1.85
N SER A 189 -8.75 -8.34 1.09
CA SER A 189 -7.92 -7.64 0.11
C SER A 189 -8.68 -7.42 -1.20
N SER A 190 -8.17 -6.52 -2.04
CA SER A 190 -8.65 -6.31 -3.41
C SER A 190 -8.00 -7.25 -4.44
N GLY A 191 -7.05 -8.06 -4.00
CA GLY A 191 -6.23 -8.92 -4.83
C GLY A 191 -4.84 -9.10 -4.22
N VAL A 192 -3.82 -9.20 -5.05
CA VAL A 192 -2.42 -9.41 -4.62
C VAL A 192 -1.88 -8.21 -3.82
N HIS A 193 -2.46 -7.03 -3.99
CA HIS A 193 -1.94 -5.74 -3.52
C HIS A 193 -0.64 -5.36 -4.24
N SER A 194 0.46 -5.10 -3.49
CA SER A 194 1.76 -4.75 -4.07
C SER A 194 2.87 -5.72 -3.68
N ASN A 195 2.52 -6.91 -3.18
CA ASN A 195 3.50 -7.89 -2.70
C ASN A 195 3.46 -9.18 -3.52
N GLY A 196 4.60 -9.88 -3.60
CA GLY A 196 4.70 -11.16 -4.31
C GLY A 196 4.74 -11.04 -5.85
N PHE A 197 4.87 -9.84 -6.42
CA PHE A 197 4.83 -9.61 -7.88
C PHE A 197 5.98 -10.24 -8.64
N SER A 198 7.12 -10.52 -8.03
CA SER A 198 8.17 -11.31 -8.67
C SER A 198 7.68 -12.72 -9.01
N LEU A 199 6.89 -13.36 -8.11
CA LEU A 199 6.29 -14.66 -8.36
C LEU A 199 5.09 -14.56 -9.32
N VAL A 200 4.23 -13.53 -9.16
CA VAL A 200 3.11 -13.29 -10.10
C VAL A 200 3.60 -13.21 -11.54
N ARG A 201 4.66 -12.42 -11.79
CA ARG A 201 5.25 -12.29 -13.13
C ARG A 201 5.77 -13.63 -13.67
N LYS A 202 6.37 -14.46 -12.82
CA LYS A 202 6.80 -15.80 -13.19
C LYS A 202 5.62 -16.75 -13.48
N CYS A 203 4.51 -16.59 -12.79
CA CYS A 203 3.28 -17.31 -13.11
C CYS A 203 2.73 -16.89 -14.47
N ILE A 204 2.70 -15.59 -14.77
CA ILE A 204 2.26 -15.07 -16.07
C ILE A 204 3.16 -15.62 -17.19
N GLU A 205 4.48 -15.53 -17.03
CA GLU A 205 5.46 -16.06 -17.98
C GLU A 205 5.26 -17.57 -18.22
N ARG A 206 5.03 -18.34 -17.13
CA ARG A 206 4.79 -19.80 -17.21
C ARG A 206 3.48 -20.15 -17.90
N ALA A 207 2.42 -19.39 -17.63
CA ALA A 207 1.11 -19.63 -18.23
C ALA A 207 1.08 -19.28 -19.71
N GLY A 208 1.80 -18.23 -20.15
CA GLY A 208 1.79 -17.76 -21.53
C GLY A 208 0.36 -17.61 -22.07
N ASP A 209 0.09 -18.21 -23.24
CA ASP A 209 -1.22 -18.17 -23.89
C ASP A 209 -2.33 -18.94 -23.13
N SER A 210 -1.96 -19.76 -22.13
CA SER A 210 -2.91 -20.48 -21.28
C SER A 210 -3.40 -19.68 -20.07
N ALA A 211 -2.97 -18.43 -19.93
CA ALA A 211 -3.48 -17.55 -18.88
C ALA A 211 -5.01 -17.35 -19.04
N PRO A 212 -5.79 -17.34 -17.94
CA PRO A 212 -7.23 -17.19 -18.01
C PRO A 212 -7.61 -15.81 -18.55
N GLY A 213 -8.74 -15.71 -19.25
CA GLY A 213 -9.26 -14.42 -19.74
C GLY A 213 -9.78 -13.52 -18.61
N THR A 214 -10.30 -14.14 -17.54
CA THR A 214 -10.86 -13.47 -16.36
C THR A 214 -10.44 -14.19 -15.08
N LEU A 215 -10.39 -13.46 -13.97
CA LEU A 215 -10.24 -13.97 -12.60
C LEU A 215 -11.17 -13.17 -11.68
N ASP A 216 -11.89 -13.86 -10.80
CA ASP A 216 -12.87 -13.25 -9.89
C ASP A 216 -13.87 -12.31 -10.62
N GLY A 217 -14.26 -12.70 -11.85
CA GLY A 217 -15.18 -11.92 -12.69
C GLY A 217 -14.58 -10.65 -13.33
N GLN A 218 -13.29 -10.39 -13.15
CA GLN A 218 -12.56 -9.25 -13.74
C GLN A 218 -11.68 -9.71 -14.92
N PRO A 219 -11.45 -8.88 -15.95
CA PRO A 219 -10.42 -9.15 -16.93
C PRO A 219 -9.07 -9.44 -16.27
N PHE A 220 -8.34 -10.44 -16.77
CA PHE A 220 -7.11 -10.96 -16.14
C PHE A 220 -6.13 -9.87 -15.69
N ARG A 221 -5.79 -8.94 -16.59
CA ARG A 221 -4.87 -7.85 -16.27
C ARG A 221 -5.40 -6.92 -15.18
N GLN A 222 -6.70 -6.66 -15.15
CA GLN A 222 -7.33 -5.83 -14.11
C GLN A 222 -7.33 -6.54 -12.76
N ALA A 223 -7.61 -7.84 -12.71
CA ALA A 223 -7.55 -8.63 -11.49
C ALA A 223 -6.12 -8.67 -10.90
N ILE A 224 -5.10 -8.85 -11.75
CA ILE A 224 -3.70 -8.83 -11.34
C ILE A 224 -3.27 -7.44 -10.86
N MET A 225 -3.67 -6.37 -11.57
CA MET A 225 -3.26 -4.98 -11.29
C MET A 225 -4.21 -4.26 -10.32
N ALA A 226 -5.19 -4.96 -9.74
CA ALA A 226 -6.08 -4.34 -8.75
C ALA A 226 -5.28 -3.57 -7.70
N PRO A 227 -5.61 -2.29 -7.43
CA PRO A 227 -4.84 -1.48 -6.49
C PRO A 227 -4.99 -2.00 -5.06
N THR A 228 -3.97 -1.80 -4.27
CA THR A 228 -3.96 -2.11 -2.84
C THR A 228 -5.10 -1.38 -2.13
N ARG A 229 -5.85 -2.11 -1.31
CA ARG A 229 -6.99 -1.55 -0.57
C ARG A 229 -6.53 -0.58 0.50
N LEU A 230 -7.22 0.55 0.59
CA LEU A 230 -7.04 1.57 1.62
C LEU A 230 -8.03 1.31 2.77
N TYR A 231 -7.52 1.00 3.95
CA TYR A 231 -8.35 0.66 5.13
C TYR A 231 -8.55 1.84 6.09
N VAL A 232 -7.86 2.95 5.87
CA VAL A 232 -7.66 4.04 6.84
C VAL A 232 -8.98 4.55 7.43
N LYS A 233 -9.90 5.04 6.60
CA LYS A 233 -11.12 5.71 7.10
C LYS A 233 -12.01 4.77 7.91
N ASN A 234 -12.21 3.55 7.40
CA ASN A 234 -13.10 2.57 8.01
C ASN A 234 -12.52 2.02 9.32
N VAL A 235 -11.21 1.76 9.34
CA VAL A 235 -10.54 1.23 10.54
C VAL A 235 -10.39 2.31 11.61
N LEU A 236 -10.06 3.56 11.26
CA LEU A 236 -10.05 4.68 12.23
C LEU A 236 -11.43 4.91 12.85
N ALA A 237 -12.51 4.81 12.06
CA ALA A 237 -13.86 4.89 12.57
C ALA A 237 -14.20 3.73 13.52
N ALA A 238 -13.71 2.51 13.22
CA ALA A 238 -13.87 1.36 14.10
C ALA A 238 -13.05 1.52 15.39
N LEU A 239 -11.81 2.00 15.33
CA LEU A 239 -10.97 2.30 16.49
C LEU A 239 -11.59 3.34 17.46
N ALA A 240 -12.36 4.29 16.91
CA ALA A 240 -13.07 5.26 17.74
C ALA A 240 -14.23 4.68 18.55
N GLN A 241 -14.76 3.51 18.14
CA GLN A 241 -15.97 2.91 18.70
C GLN A 241 -15.71 1.57 19.41
N HIS A 242 -14.65 0.88 19.05
CA HIS A 242 -14.38 -0.48 19.51
C HIS A 242 -12.96 -0.61 20.06
N PRO A 243 -12.75 -1.36 21.16
CA PRO A 243 -11.43 -1.58 21.76
C PRO A 243 -10.63 -2.62 20.96
N ILE A 244 -10.08 -2.20 19.83
CA ILE A 244 -9.16 -3.01 19.03
C ILE A 244 -7.79 -2.96 19.70
N LYS A 245 -7.16 -4.12 19.91
CA LYS A 245 -5.88 -4.25 20.63
C LYS A 245 -4.68 -4.23 19.70
N ALA A 246 -4.83 -4.76 18.49
CA ALA A 246 -3.76 -4.82 17.51
C ALA A 246 -4.32 -4.77 16.08
N LEU A 247 -3.51 -4.24 15.17
CA LEU A 247 -3.73 -4.24 13.72
C LEU A 247 -2.48 -4.79 13.04
N ALA A 248 -2.65 -5.58 11.98
CA ALA A 248 -1.54 -6.01 11.12
C ALA A 248 -1.89 -5.80 9.64
N HIS A 249 -1.07 -5.05 8.93
CA HIS A 249 -1.14 -4.91 7.47
C HIS A 249 -0.45 -6.12 6.83
N ILE A 250 -1.15 -6.84 5.98
CA ILE A 250 -0.64 -8.07 5.38
C ILE A 250 0.06 -7.74 4.07
N THR A 251 1.38 -7.66 4.15
CA THR A 251 2.31 -7.30 3.09
C THR A 251 3.25 -8.47 2.73
N GLY A 252 4.48 -8.23 2.28
CA GLY A 252 5.50 -9.27 2.10
C GLY A 252 5.72 -10.07 3.40
N GLY A 253 5.80 -11.38 3.29
CA GLY A 253 5.77 -12.29 4.42
C GLY A 253 4.36 -12.85 4.73
N GLY A 254 3.31 -12.30 4.09
CA GLY A 254 1.94 -12.80 4.17
C GLY A 254 1.38 -12.85 5.60
N LEU A 255 0.44 -13.76 5.84
CA LEU A 255 -0.15 -13.94 7.17
C LEU A 255 0.87 -14.42 8.20
N LEU A 256 1.85 -15.22 7.78
CA LEU A 256 2.78 -15.91 8.68
C LEU A 256 3.80 -14.97 9.32
N GLU A 257 4.22 -13.92 8.64
CA GLU A 257 5.29 -13.03 9.11
C GLU A 257 4.77 -11.65 9.57
N ASN A 258 3.56 -11.22 9.15
CA ASN A 258 3.03 -9.92 9.55
C ASN A 258 2.21 -9.98 10.84
N ILE A 259 1.39 -11.02 11.06
CA ILE A 259 0.59 -11.15 12.30
C ILE A 259 1.48 -11.23 13.55
N PRO A 260 2.60 -11.98 13.56
CA PRO A 260 3.47 -12.07 14.76
C PRO A 260 4.05 -10.74 15.23
N ARG A 261 4.18 -9.74 14.35
CA ARG A 261 4.76 -8.43 14.70
C ARG A 261 3.95 -7.66 15.73
N VAL A 262 2.68 -8.02 15.89
CA VAL A 262 1.74 -7.34 16.79
C VAL A 262 1.24 -8.25 17.91
N LEU A 263 1.86 -9.42 18.07
CA LEU A 263 1.52 -10.38 19.13
C LEU A 263 2.55 -10.32 20.26
N PRO A 264 2.11 -10.34 21.54
CA PRO A 264 3.02 -10.49 22.67
C PRO A 264 3.73 -11.85 22.65
N GLU A 265 4.91 -11.89 23.26
CA GLU A 265 5.61 -13.15 23.49
C GLU A 265 4.71 -14.15 24.23
N GLY A 266 4.82 -15.43 23.88
CA GLY A 266 3.98 -16.50 24.48
C GLY A 266 2.57 -16.61 23.87
N THR A 267 2.22 -15.83 22.85
CA THR A 267 0.95 -15.95 22.12
C THR A 267 1.15 -16.41 20.68
N ALA A 268 0.09 -17.00 20.10
CA ALA A 268 0.05 -17.44 18.72
C ALA A 268 -1.35 -17.19 18.12
N ALA A 269 -1.41 -16.86 16.84
CA ALA A 269 -2.67 -16.79 16.09
C ALA A 269 -2.98 -18.14 15.45
N HIS A 270 -4.13 -18.73 15.79
CA HIS A 270 -4.67 -19.92 15.15
C HIS A 270 -5.73 -19.50 14.14
N LEU A 271 -5.39 -19.55 12.87
CA LEU A 271 -6.28 -19.20 11.77
C LEU A 271 -6.98 -20.45 11.23
N VAL A 272 -8.27 -20.31 10.93
CA VAL A 272 -9.11 -21.42 10.43
C VAL A 272 -9.14 -21.37 8.91
N LYS A 273 -8.53 -22.37 8.26
CA LYS A 273 -8.57 -22.52 6.81
C LYS A 273 -10.02 -22.64 6.34
N GLY A 274 -10.38 -21.87 5.30
CA GLY A 274 -11.74 -21.85 4.77
C GLY A 274 -12.71 -20.93 5.51
N SER A 275 -12.28 -20.20 6.55
CA SER A 275 -13.10 -19.17 7.22
C SER A 275 -13.27 -17.89 6.39
N TRP A 276 -12.54 -17.76 5.29
CA TRP A 276 -12.72 -16.72 4.28
C TRP A 276 -12.63 -17.34 2.87
N PRO A 277 -13.25 -16.71 1.85
CA PRO A 277 -13.21 -17.22 0.49
C PRO A 277 -11.79 -17.23 -0.08
N LYS A 278 -11.40 -18.30 -0.76
CA LYS A 278 -10.22 -18.33 -1.62
C LYS A 278 -10.64 -17.87 -3.01
N SER A 279 -10.12 -16.74 -3.47
CA SER A 279 -10.43 -16.20 -4.79
C SER A 279 -9.82 -17.04 -5.91
N GLU A 280 -10.39 -16.93 -7.13
CA GLU A 280 -9.86 -17.58 -8.34
C GLU A 280 -8.41 -17.12 -8.61
N LEU A 281 -8.10 -15.84 -8.33
CA LEU A 281 -6.76 -15.29 -8.48
C LEU A 281 -5.72 -16.05 -7.66
N PHE A 282 -5.96 -16.25 -6.35
CA PHE A 282 -5.00 -16.97 -5.50
C PHE A 282 -4.98 -18.49 -5.80
N ALA A 283 -6.10 -19.06 -6.21
CA ALA A 283 -6.14 -20.44 -6.67
C ALA A 283 -5.31 -20.63 -7.94
N TRP A 284 -5.43 -19.71 -8.91
CA TRP A 284 -4.64 -19.72 -10.14
C TRP A 284 -3.15 -19.54 -9.86
N LEU A 285 -2.77 -18.58 -9.02
CA LEU A 285 -1.38 -18.36 -8.64
C LEU A 285 -0.77 -19.61 -8.01
N GLN A 286 -1.46 -20.23 -7.06
CA GLN A 286 -0.99 -21.43 -6.40
C GLN A 286 -0.79 -22.60 -7.37
N ALA A 287 -1.78 -22.86 -8.22
CA ALA A 287 -1.72 -23.94 -9.21
C ALA A 287 -0.62 -23.70 -10.24
N THR A 288 -0.51 -22.46 -10.75
CA THR A 288 0.49 -22.11 -11.76
C THR A 288 1.91 -22.13 -11.19
N ALA A 289 2.11 -21.62 -9.97
CA ALA A 289 3.41 -21.67 -9.29
C ALA A 289 3.79 -23.09 -8.86
N GLY A 290 2.81 -23.96 -8.54
CA GLY A 290 3.01 -25.29 -8.02
C GLY A 290 3.54 -25.29 -6.57
N ILE A 291 3.12 -24.29 -5.76
CA ILE A 291 3.54 -24.11 -4.37
C ILE A 291 2.47 -24.58 -3.40
N ASP A 292 2.89 -24.94 -2.19
CA ASP A 292 2.01 -25.37 -1.12
C ASP A 292 1.32 -24.21 -0.39
N ASP A 293 0.44 -24.52 0.56
CA ASP A 293 -0.29 -23.52 1.34
C ASP A 293 0.63 -22.71 2.25
N ILE A 294 1.75 -23.28 2.70
CA ILE A 294 2.70 -22.57 3.58
C ILE A 294 3.36 -21.45 2.80
N GLU A 295 3.87 -21.75 1.60
CA GLU A 295 4.51 -20.77 0.74
C GLU A 295 3.49 -19.72 0.24
N MET A 296 2.23 -20.12 -0.04
CA MET A 296 1.15 -19.18 -0.34
C MET A 296 0.90 -18.20 0.81
N ASN A 297 0.82 -18.69 2.05
CA ASN A 297 0.58 -17.87 3.23
C ASN A 297 1.78 -17.01 3.65
N ARG A 298 2.97 -17.32 3.14
CA ARG A 298 4.19 -16.56 3.35
C ARG A 298 4.41 -15.50 2.26
N THR A 299 4.01 -15.77 1.02
CA THR A 299 4.24 -14.88 -0.12
C THR A 299 3.12 -13.87 -0.29
N PHE A 300 1.86 -14.29 -0.10
CA PHE A 300 0.67 -13.51 -0.43
C PHE A 300 -0.24 -13.26 0.78
N ASN A 301 -1.11 -12.26 0.64
CA ASN A 301 -2.15 -11.97 1.61
C ASN A 301 -3.31 -12.99 1.59
N ASN A 302 -3.41 -13.83 0.57
CA ASN A 302 -4.44 -14.86 0.37
C ASN A 302 -5.88 -14.37 0.57
N GLY A 303 -6.16 -13.12 0.22
CA GLY A 303 -7.50 -12.53 0.33
C GLY A 303 -7.74 -11.72 1.61
N ILE A 304 -6.77 -11.65 2.53
CA ILE A 304 -6.84 -10.85 3.77
C ILE A 304 -5.74 -9.80 3.75
N GLY A 305 -6.12 -8.53 3.59
CA GLY A 305 -5.14 -7.43 3.53
C GLY A 305 -4.90 -6.72 4.86
N MET A 306 -5.84 -6.80 5.80
CA MET A 306 -5.71 -6.22 7.13
C MET A 306 -6.27 -7.18 8.19
N VAL A 307 -5.59 -7.29 9.31
CA VAL A 307 -6.01 -8.11 10.45
C VAL A 307 -6.23 -7.21 11.67
N LEU A 308 -7.30 -7.50 12.42
CA LEU A 308 -7.62 -6.85 13.69
C LEU A 308 -7.69 -7.92 14.78
N VAL A 309 -7.12 -7.62 15.96
CA VAL A 309 -7.21 -8.49 17.13
C VAL A 309 -7.94 -7.76 18.26
N MET A 310 -8.91 -8.41 18.88
CA MET A 310 -9.74 -7.81 19.91
C MET A 310 -10.43 -8.86 20.81
N ASP A 311 -10.98 -8.43 21.93
CA ASP A 311 -11.79 -9.30 22.78
C ASP A 311 -12.98 -9.90 22.04
N ALA A 312 -13.25 -11.19 22.26
CA ALA A 312 -14.37 -11.90 21.64
C ALA A 312 -15.72 -11.22 21.87
N ALA A 313 -15.93 -10.60 23.01
CA ALA A 313 -17.18 -9.89 23.35
C ALA A 313 -17.47 -8.70 22.44
N ASN A 314 -16.44 -8.07 21.85
CA ASN A 314 -16.58 -6.89 21.01
C ASN A 314 -16.51 -7.22 19.50
N ALA A 315 -16.06 -8.41 19.13
CA ALA A 315 -15.74 -8.77 17.75
C ALA A 315 -16.97 -8.73 16.82
N VAL A 316 -18.14 -9.19 17.27
CA VAL A 316 -19.38 -9.20 16.47
C VAL A 316 -19.83 -7.77 16.16
N ALA A 317 -19.83 -6.88 17.15
CA ALA A 317 -20.23 -5.49 16.97
C ALA A 317 -19.26 -4.73 16.07
N CYS A 318 -17.95 -4.92 16.26
CA CYS A 318 -16.91 -4.33 15.41
C CYS A 318 -17.03 -4.81 13.96
N ALA A 319 -17.18 -6.12 13.75
CA ALA A 319 -17.36 -6.67 12.40
C ALA A 319 -18.63 -6.13 11.72
N ALA A 320 -19.73 -5.95 12.46
CA ALA A 320 -20.96 -5.35 11.93
C ALA A 320 -20.75 -3.87 11.54
N SER A 321 -20.05 -3.09 12.38
CA SER A 321 -19.71 -1.69 12.10
C SER A 321 -18.83 -1.57 10.83
N LEU A 322 -17.80 -2.40 10.71
CA LEU A 322 -16.93 -2.42 9.53
C LEU A 322 -17.69 -2.85 8.25
N ARG A 323 -18.58 -3.84 8.34
CA ARG A 323 -19.43 -4.23 7.19
C ARG A 323 -20.38 -3.11 6.78
N ALA A 324 -20.95 -2.38 7.73
CA ALA A 324 -21.79 -1.23 7.45
C ALA A 324 -21.04 -0.09 6.74
N SER A 325 -19.73 0.02 6.96
CA SER A 325 -18.85 0.96 6.24
C SER A 325 -18.31 0.44 4.90
N GLY A 326 -18.74 -0.75 4.45
CA GLY A 326 -18.38 -1.33 3.16
C GLY A 326 -17.20 -2.30 3.17
N GLU A 327 -16.71 -2.69 4.35
CA GLU A 327 -15.66 -3.72 4.44
C GLU A 327 -16.26 -5.14 4.36
N GLN A 328 -15.51 -6.03 3.72
CA GLN A 328 -15.77 -7.47 3.83
C GLN A 328 -14.95 -8.00 5.00
N VAL A 329 -15.64 -8.49 6.03
CA VAL A 329 -15.03 -8.88 7.30
C VAL A 329 -15.29 -10.34 7.60
N TYR A 330 -14.25 -11.05 7.94
CA TYR A 330 -14.28 -12.47 8.30
C TYR A 330 -13.73 -12.67 9.70
N CYS A 331 -14.34 -13.58 10.48
CA CYS A 331 -13.71 -14.10 11.69
C CYS A 331 -12.77 -15.23 11.25
N ILE A 332 -11.46 -14.93 11.21
CA ILE A 332 -10.48 -15.84 10.61
C ILE A 332 -9.76 -16.73 11.63
N GLY A 333 -9.96 -16.49 12.93
CA GLY A 333 -9.32 -17.29 13.95
C GLY A 333 -9.37 -16.67 15.33
N ALA A 334 -8.50 -17.17 16.20
CA ALA A 334 -8.35 -16.70 17.58
C ALA A 334 -6.89 -16.74 18.03
N ILE A 335 -6.59 -15.98 19.08
CA ILE A 335 -5.31 -16.02 19.76
C ILE A 335 -5.32 -17.16 20.80
N ALA A 336 -4.23 -17.91 20.83
CA ALA A 336 -3.99 -19.02 21.76
C ALA A 336 -2.66 -18.83 22.49
N GLU A 337 -2.42 -19.62 23.53
CA GLU A 337 -1.09 -19.76 24.11
C GLU A 337 -0.15 -20.36 23.07
N ARG A 338 1.05 -19.82 22.96
CA ARG A 338 2.08 -20.35 22.09
C ARG A 338 2.84 -21.45 22.81
N GLY A 339 2.64 -22.69 22.35
CA GLY A 339 3.46 -23.83 22.75
C GLY A 339 4.80 -23.86 22.00
N ALA A 340 5.19 -25.06 21.55
CA ALA A 340 6.37 -25.25 20.71
C ALA A 340 6.14 -24.87 19.23
N ASP A 341 4.92 -24.50 18.87
CA ASP A 341 4.47 -24.21 17.50
C ASP A 341 4.93 -22.84 16.99
N ALA A 342 4.71 -22.59 15.68
CA ALA A 342 4.91 -21.29 15.06
C ALA A 342 3.94 -20.24 15.65
N ALA A 343 4.29 -18.95 15.53
CA ALA A 343 3.46 -17.84 16.02
C ALA A 343 2.15 -17.68 15.25
N VAL A 344 2.05 -18.24 14.04
CA VAL A 344 0.82 -18.31 13.24
C VAL A 344 0.65 -19.72 12.68
N LEU A 345 -0.53 -20.28 12.88
CA LEU A 345 -0.94 -21.57 12.36
C LEU A 345 -2.20 -21.39 11.52
N VAL A 346 -2.19 -21.87 10.28
CA VAL A 346 -3.36 -21.92 9.38
C VAL A 346 -3.77 -23.38 9.23
N ARG A 347 -4.87 -23.78 9.84
CA ARG A 347 -5.33 -25.17 9.90
C ARG A 347 -6.76 -25.33 9.40
#